data_afc53113c6c4900836f37b726dfcd69b
#
_entry.id   afc53113c6c4900836f37b726dfcd69b
#
_cell.length_a   1.000
_cell.length_b   1.000
_cell.length_c   1.000
_cell.angle_alpha   90.00
_cell.angle_beta   90.00
_cell.angle_gamma   90.00
#
_symmetry.space_group_name_H-M   'P 1'
#
loop_
_entity.id
_entity.type
_entity.pdbx_description
1 polymer ?
#
loop_
_entity_poly.entity_id
_entity_poly.type
_entity_poly.pdbx_seq_one_letter_code
_entity_poly.pdbx_strand_id
1 'polypeptide(L)'
;MTTNTAYRIENLDVYRKSIALGTRLYQAAGNGKAHSAVGERVRENTLALVLNLASGLGFWEKQWKTSHFAASKRAVMEMTPLLELMVALGEMKAETEAQYATELQDLARMIGGLLRQSQRREGNADEGGPAPEGGEARERPTFYH
;
A
#
# COMPACT_ATOMS: atom_id res chain seq x y z
N MET A 1 7.23 -23.66 -13.57
CA MET A 1 7.07 -22.47 -13.01
C MET A 1 7.79 -22.18 -11.79
N THR A 2 8.87 -22.14 -11.88
CA THR A 2 9.73 -22.13 -10.84
C THR A 2 10.44 -20.92 -10.51
N THR A 3 10.29 -20.02 -11.33
CA THR A 3 11.10 -18.87 -11.26
C THR A 3 10.83 -18.09 -10.04
N ASN A 4 11.82 -17.76 -9.31
CA ASN A 4 11.80 -16.82 -8.20
C ASN A 4 10.91 -17.19 -7.02
N THR A 5 10.98 -18.42 -6.60
CA THR A 5 10.28 -18.87 -5.40
C THR A 5 10.65 -18.01 -4.20
N ALA A 6 11.92 -17.66 -4.04
CA ALA A 6 12.36 -16.81 -2.95
C ALA A 6 11.75 -15.40 -3.03
N TYR A 7 11.72 -14.84 -4.22
CA TYR A 7 11.08 -13.54 -4.44
C TYR A 7 9.60 -13.59 -4.09
N ARG A 8 8.94 -14.70 -4.48
CA ARG A 8 7.52 -14.88 -4.15
C ARG A 8 7.27 -15.02 -2.68
N ILE A 9 8.16 -15.69 -1.95
CA ILE A 9 7.99 -15.87 -0.50
C ILE A 9 8.04 -14.51 0.19
N GLU A 10 9.02 -13.68 -0.13
CA GLU A 10 9.13 -12.34 0.45
C GLU A 10 7.93 -11.47 0.10
N ASN A 11 7.50 -11.51 -1.15
CA ASN A 11 6.35 -10.76 -1.61
C ASN A 11 5.07 -11.24 -0.95
N LEU A 12 4.93 -12.54 -0.76
CA LEU A 12 3.79 -13.10 -0.07
C LEU A 12 3.76 -12.68 1.41
N ASP A 13 4.92 -12.55 2.02
CA ASP A 13 4.99 -12.12 3.43
C ASP A 13 4.46 -10.70 3.60
N VAL A 14 4.91 -9.77 2.77
CA VAL A 14 4.42 -8.39 2.84
C VAL A 14 2.93 -8.31 2.50
N TYR A 15 2.50 -9.10 1.53
CA TYR A 15 1.09 -9.15 1.16
C TYR A 15 0.24 -9.70 2.31
N ARG A 16 0.65 -10.81 2.91
CA ARG A 16 -0.08 -11.39 4.04
C ARG A 16 -0.14 -10.45 5.22
N LYS A 17 0.93 -9.74 5.48
CA LYS A 17 0.94 -8.71 6.53
C LYS A 17 -0.07 -7.62 6.24
N SER A 18 -0.14 -7.18 4.99
CA SER A 18 -1.09 -6.13 4.60
C SER A 18 -2.54 -6.61 4.76
N ILE A 19 -2.81 -7.86 4.41
CA ILE A 19 -4.15 -8.43 4.59
C ILE A 19 -4.50 -8.53 6.07
N ALA A 20 -3.59 -9.05 6.89
CA ALA A 20 -3.85 -9.22 8.31
C ALA A 20 -4.07 -7.89 9.03
N LEU A 21 -3.18 -6.94 8.79
CA LEU A 21 -3.29 -5.62 9.38
C LEU A 21 -4.50 -4.88 8.82
N GLY A 22 -4.69 -4.95 7.51
CA GLY A 22 -5.81 -4.30 6.84
C GLY A 22 -7.16 -4.79 7.34
N THR A 23 -7.27 -6.10 7.58
CA THR A 23 -8.50 -6.68 8.10
C THR A 23 -8.84 -6.08 9.47
N ARG A 24 -7.85 -6.00 10.35
CA ARG A 24 -8.06 -5.43 11.69
C ARG A 24 -8.41 -3.94 11.63
N LEU A 25 -7.72 -3.20 10.78
CA LEU A 25 -8.00 -1.77 10.62
C LEU A 25 -9.39 -1.54 10.04
N TYR A 26 -9.77 -2.31 9.05
CA TYR A 26 -11.07 -2.19 8.42
C TYR A 26 -12.19 -2.47 9.44
N GLN A 27 -12.03 -3.52 10.23
CA GLN A 27 -13.00 -3.88 11.26
C GLN A 27 -13.06 -2.84 12.37
N ALA A 28 -11.90 -2.36 12.80
CA ALA A 28 -11.85 -1.34 13.86
C ALA A 28 -12.55 -0.05 13.43
N ALA A 29 -12.40 0.32 12.18
CA ALA A 29 -13.03 1.53 11.63
C ALA A 29 -14.53 1.38 11.43
N GLY A 30 -15.02 0.15 11.28
CA GLY A 30 -16.43 -0.11 11.02
C GLY A 30 -17.27 -0.54 12.20
N ASN A 31 -16.63 -0.78 13.35
CA ASN A 31 -17.35 -1.30 14.52
C ASN A 31 -18.05 -0.23 15.36
N GLY A 32 -17.97 1.00 14.99
CA GLY A 32 -18.68 2.06 15.70
C GLY A 32 -20.14 2.08 15.34
N LYS A 33 -20.97 2.53 16.28
CA LYS A 33 -22.40 2.68 16.04
C LYS A 33 -22.73 3.77 15.04
N ALA A 34 -21.79 4.65 14.77
CA ALA A 34 -21.93 5.70 13.79
C ALA A 34 -20.79 5.59 12.80
N HIS A 35 -21.12 5.64 11.52
CA HIS A 35 -20.11 5.70 10.49
C HIS A 35 -19.49 7.11 10.49
N SER A 36 -18.30 7.25 11.02
CA SER A 36 -17.61 8.52 10.95
C SER A 36 -16.93 8.66 9.59
N ALA A 37 -16.77 9.90 9.16
CA ALA A 37 -16.03 10.17 7.92
C ALA A 37 -14.58 9.69 8.03
N VAL A 38 -13.99 9.78 9.22
CA VAL A 38 -12.62 9.34 9.45
C VAL A 38 -12.52 7.81 9.35
N GLY A 39 -13.45 7.11 9.98
CA GLY A 39 -13.50 5.65 9.88
C GLY A 39 -13.69 5.18 8.45
N GLU A 40 -14.55 5.85 7.70
CA GLU A 40 -14.76 5.53 6.30
C GLU A 40 -13.48 5.72 5.50
N ARG A 41 -12.73 6.78 5.79
CA ARG A 41 -11.46 7.03 5.11
C ARG A 41 -10.42 5.97 5.45
N VAL A 42 -10.39 5.48 6.69
CA VAL A 42 -9.52 4.37 7.08
C VAL A 42 -9.86 3.14 6.24
N ARG A 43 -11.14 2.86 6.05
CA ARG A 43 -11.57 1.72 5.25
C ARG A 43 -11.17 1.87 3.79
N GLU A 44 -11.34 3.06 3.22
CA GLU A 44 -10.91 3.34 1.85
C GLU A 44 -9.38 3.18 1.70
N ASN A 45 -8.62 3.70 2.67
CA ASN A 45 -7.17 3.58 2.63
C ASN A 45 -6.71 2.13 2.78
N THR A 46 -7.45 1.32 3.54
CA THR A 46 -7.14 -0.10 3.66
C THR A 46 -7.28 -0.79 2.30
N LEU A 47 -8.34 -0.48 1.58
CA LEU A 47 -8.54 -1.03 0.25
C LEU A 47 -7.44 -0.56 -0.71
N ALA A 48 -7.09 0.71 -0.66
CA ALA A 48 -6.03 1.26 -1.50
C ALA A 48 -4.68 0.60 -1.22
N LEU A 49 -4.36 0.43 0.06
CA LEU A 49 -3.15 -0.26 0.49
C LEU A 49 -3.05 -1.66 -0.12
N VAL A 50 -4.06 -2.48 0.07
CA VAL A 50 -4.04 -3.88 -0.32
C VAL A 50 -4.07 -4.03 -1.84
N LEU A 51 -4.97 -3.32 -2.50
CA LEU A 51 -5.13 -3.45 -3.94
C LEU A 51 -3.90 -2.94 -4.71
N ASN A 52 -3.32 -1.83 -4.28
CA ASN A 52 -2.12 -1.32 -4.92
C ASN A 52 -0.92 -2.21 -4.67
N LEU A 53 -0.81 -2.77 -3.47
CA LEU A 53 0.27 -3.69 -3.18
C LEU A 53 0.17 -4.93 -4.07
N ALA A 54 -1.01 -5.51 -4.19
CA ALA A 54 -1.23 -6.67 -5.06
C ALA A 54 -0.88 -6.36 -6.52
N SER A 55 -1.28 -5.19 -7.00
CA SER A 55 -0.94 -4.76 -8.36
C SER A 55 0.56 -4.58 -8.53
N GLY A 56 1.21 -3.94 -7.57
CA GLY A 56 2.66 -3.74 -7.62
C GLY A 56 3.44 -5.03 -7.58
N LEU A 57 2.93 -6.04 -6.87
CA LEU A 57 3.56 -7.35 -6.83
C LEU A 57 3.42 -8.10 -8.15
N GLY A 58 2.68 -7.55 -9.11
CA GLY A 58 2.61 -8.12 -10.43
C GLY A 58 1.70 -9.33 -10.54
N PHE A 59 0.67 -9.38 -9.72
CA PHE A 59 -0.25 -10.50 -9.75
C PHE A 59 -0.93 -10.63 -11.11
N TRP A 60 -1.14 -9.51 -11.78
CA TRP A 60 -1.77 -9.51 -13.09
C TRP A 60 -1.14 -8.54 -14.08
N GLU A 61 -0.22 -7.68 -13.65
CA GLU A 61 0.37 -6.72 -14.56
C GLU A 61 1.76 -6.33 -14.09
N LYS A 62 2.68 -6.15 -15.03
CA LYS A 62 4.07 -5.78 -14.73
C LYS A 62 4.33 -4.29 -14.85
N GLN A 63 3.52 -3.61 -15.61
CA GLN A 63 3.66 -2.17 -15.77
C GLN A 63 3.15 -1.46 -14.53
N TRP A 64 3.63 -0.28 -14.30
CA TRP A 64 3.15 0.57 -13.21
C TRP A 64 3.52 0.09 -11.80
N LYS A 65 4.46 -0.86 -11.68
CA LYS A 65 4.88 -1.37 -10.36
C LYS A 65 5.25 -0.24 -9.40
N THR A 66 6.07 0.68 -9.86
CA THR A 66 6.51 1.81 -9.03
C THR A 66 5.33 2.66 -8.58
N SER A 67 4.41 2.95 -9.49
CA SER A 67 3.21 3.72 -9.16
C SER A 67 2.34 3.02 -8.12
N HIS A 68 2.17 1.72 -8.27
CA HIS A 68 1.35 0.94 -7.34
C HIS A 68 1.99 0.86 -5.96
N PHE A 69 3.31 0.62 -5.89
CA PHE A 69 4.00 0.61 -4.61
C PHE A 69 3.96 1.97 -3.94
N ALA A 70 4.13 3.05 -4.72
CA ALA A 70 4.04 4.40 -4.19
C ALA A 70 2.65 4.70 -3.63
N ALA A 71 1.61 4.30 -4.35
CA ALA A 71 0.23 4.50 -3.91
C ALA A 71 -0.08 3.68 -2.64
N SER A 72 0.41 2.44 -2.59
CA SER A 72 0.24 1.59 -1.42
C SER A 72 0.93 2.19 -0.19
N LYS A 73 2.17 2.65 -0.37
CA LYS A 73 2.92 3.29 0.72
C LYS A 73 2.23 4.55 1.21
N ARG A 74 1.71 5.36 0.30
CA ARG A 74 0.97 6.56 0.66
C ARG A 74 -0.24 6.22 1.51
N ALA A 75 -0.99 5.19 1.14
CA ALA A 75 -2.15 4.77 1.91
C ALA A 75 -1.78 4.37 3.33
N VAL A 76 -0.65 3.65 3.48
CA VAL A 76 -0.15 3.29 4.82
C VAL A 76 0.21 4.53 5.61
N MET A 77 0.90 5.47 4.99
CA MET A 77 1.35 6.68 5.69
C MET A 77 0.19 7.58 6.09
N GLU A 78 -0.86 7.63 5.28
CA GLU A 78 -2.06 8.41 5.61
C GLU A 78 -2.85 7.80 6.76
N MET A 79 -2.65 6.53 7.05
CA MET A 79 -3.32 5.88 8.17
C MET A 79 -2.97 6.53 9.51
N THR A 80 -1.72 6.93 9.69
CA THR A 80 -1.27 7.47 10.98
C THR A 80 -2.11 8.66 11.43
N PRO A 81 -2.23 9.74 10.65
CA PRO A 81 -3.09 10.85 11.08
C PRO A 81 -4.56 10.47 11.17
N LEU A 82 -5.03 9.54 10.35
CA LEU A 82 -6.42 9.10 10.45
C LEU A 82 -6.69 8.40 11.77
N LEU A 83 -5.79 7.54 12.22
CA LEU A 83 -5.95 6.86 13.51
C LEU A 83 -5.81 7.84 14.67
N GLU A 84 -4.92 8.81 14.56
CA GLU A 84 -4.79 9.86 15.56
C GLU A 84 -6.10 10.65 15.69
N LEU A 85 -6.74 10.95 14.56
CA LEU A 85 -8.04 11.61 14.57
C LEU A 85 -9.09 10.74 15.24
N MET A 86 -9.09 9.43 14.97
CA MET A 86 -10.03 8.53 15.61
C MET A 86 -9.87 8.53 17.13
N VAL A 87 -8.63 8.56 17.62
CA VAL A 87 -8.39 8.66 19.05
C VAL A 87 -8.93 9.98 19.60
N ALA A 88 -8.63 11.08 18.92
CA ALA A 88 -9.08 12.41 19.35
C ALA A 88 -10.60 12.51 19.36
N LEU A 89 -11.27 11.83 18.46
CA LEU A 89 -12.74 11.81 18.37
C LEU A 89 -13.39 10.81 19.32
N GLY A 90 -12.59 10.05 20.06
CA GLY A 90 -13.11 9.04 20.97
C GLY A 90 -13.55 7.76 20.28
N GLU A 91 -13.13 7.55 19.02
CA GLU A 91 -13.52 6.38 18.25
C GLU A 91 -12.52 5.24 18.35
N MET A 92 -11.38 5.48 18.95
CA MET A 92 -10.34 4.47 19.12
C MET A 92 -9.58 4.77 20.41
N LYS A 93 -9.10 3.73 21.07
CA LYS A 93 -8.28 3.87 22.26
C LYS A 93 -6.83 4.22 21.86
N ALA A 94 -6.18 5.03 22.65
CA ALA A 94 -4.81 5.44 22.40
C ALA A 94 -3.85 4.23 22.33
N GLU A 95 -4.07 3.24 23.19
CA GLU A 95 -3.26 2.03 23.22
C GLU A 95 -3.40 1.23 21.94
N THR A 96 -4.61 1.17 21.41
CA THR A 96 -4.88 0.48 20.13
C THR A 96 -4.19 1.19 18.98
N GLU A 97 -4.26 2.52 18.93
CA GLU A 97 -3.59 3.31 17.92
C GLU A 97 -2.08 3.11 17.96
N ALA A 98 -1.49 3.07 19.15
CA ALA A 98 -0.05 2.86 19.31
C ALA A 98 0.39 1.51 18.73
N GLN A 99 -0.40 0.48 18.93
CA GLN A 99 -0.11 -0.84 18.37
C GLN A 99 -0.16 -0.81 16.84
N TYR A 100 -1.17 -0.20 16.28
CA TYR A 100 -1.30 -0.08 14.83
C TYR A 100 -0.17 0.77 14.24
N ALA A 101 0.24 1.83 14.94
CA ALA A 101 1.30 2.70 14.47
C ALA A 101 2.60 1.92 14.24
N THR A 102 2.94 1.04 15.17
CA THR A 102 4.14 0.21 15.04
C THR A 102 4.05 -0.72 13.83
N GLU A 103 2.91 -1.39 13.67
CA GLU A 103 2.72 -2.31 12.54
C GLU A 103 2.69 -1.57 11.20
N LEU A 104 2.09 -0.38 11.18
CA LEU A 104 2.04 0.43 9.97
C LEU A 104 3.45 0.91 9.57
N GLN A 105 4.28 1.27 10.54
CA GLN A 105 5.67 1.65 10.26
C GLN A 105 6.44 0.49 9.65
N ASP A 106 6.27 -0.71 10.20
CA ASP A 106 6.92 -1.90 9.66
C ASP A 106 6.48 -2.16 8.21
N LEU A 107 5.18 -2.07 7.97
CA LEU A 107 4.64 -2.30 6.64
C LEU A 107 5.12 -1.22 5.66
N ALA A 108 5.15 0.03 6.09
CA ALA A 108 5.64 1.13 5.25
C ALA A 108 7.10 0.90 4.85
N ARG A 109 7.92 0.40 5.79
CA ARG A 109 9.31 0.11 5.51
C ARG A 109 9.45 -1.01 4.48
N MET A 110 8.66 -2.08 4.61
CA MET A 110 8.68 -3.19 3.68
C MET A 110 8.25 -2.73 2.27
N ILE A 111 7.17 -1.98 2.18
CA ILE A 111 6.69 -1.46 0.89
C ILE A 111 7.70 -0.46 0.33
N GLY A 112 8.31 0.36 1.17
CA GLY A 112 9.36 1.27 0.75
C GLY A 112 10.54 0.56 0.11
N GLY A 113 10.90 -0.62 0.62
CA GLY A 113 11.93 -1.45 0.01
C GLY A 113 11.55 -1.93 -1.38
N LEU A 114 10.32 -2.38 -1.54
CA LEU A 114 9.80 -2.79 -2.84
C LEU A 114 9.78 -1.61 -3.82
N LEU A 115 9.38 -0.45 -3.34
CA LEU A 115 9.33 0.76 -4.16
C LEU A 115 10.73 1.13 -4.66
N ARG A 116 11.72 1.16 -3.78
CA ARG A 116 13.10 1.48 -4.17
C ARG A 116 13.64 0.47 -5.17
N GLN A 117 13.34 -0.81 -4.97
CA GLN A 117 13.78 -1.85 -5.88
C GLN A 117 13.18 -1.67 -7.27
N SER A 118 11.88 -1.37 -7.33
CA SER A 118 11.23 -1.14 -8.63
C SER A 118 11.75 0.12 -9.32
N GLN A 119 12.05 1.16 -8.57
CA GLN A 119 12.64 2.38 -9.11
C GLN A 119 14.02 2.12 -9.71
N ARG A 120 14.84 1.32 -9.04
CA ARG A 120 16.15 0.95 -9.57
C ARG A 120 16.03 0.16 -10.86
N ARG A 121 15.09 -0.78 -10.93
CA ARG A 121 14.85 -1.57 -12.13
C ARG A 121 14.39 -0.71 -13.30
N GLU A 122 13.50 0.24 -13.03
CA GLU A 122 13.06 1.16 -14.07
C GLU A 122 14.20 2.03 -14.57
N GLY A 123 15.03 2.55 -13.66
CA GLY A 123 16.21 3.34 -14.04
C GLY A 123 17.18 2.54 -14.89
N ASN A 124 17.44 1.30 -14.53
CA ASN A 124 18.32 0.44 -15.30
C ASN A 124 17.74 0.11 -16.67
N ALA A 125 16.43 -0.10 -16.74
CA ALA A 125 15.77 -0.37 -18.02
C ALA A 125 15.84 0.84 -18.94
N ASP A 126 15.67 2.04 -18.39
CA ASP A 126 15.76 3.28 -19.14
C ASP A 126 17.18 3.52 -19.66
N GLU A 127 18.17 3.16 -18.87
CA GLU A 127 19.57 3.27 -19.28
C GLU A 127 19.96 2.24 -20.33
N GLY A 128 19.30 1.10 -20.33
CA GLY A 128 19.65 -0.02 -21.20
C GLY A 128 18.91 -0.08 -22.51
N GLY A 129 17.92 0.76 -22.75
CA GLY A 129 17.09 0.67 -23.93
C GLY A 129 16.90 2.00 -24.64
N PRO A 130 16.60 1.96 -25.95
CA PRO A 130 16.20 3.18 -26.64
C PRO A 130 14.91 3.69 -26.02
N ALA A 131 14.84 5.00 -25.87
CA ALA A 131 13.61 5.62 -25.41
C ALA A 131 12.48 5.20 -26.35
N PRO A 132 11.34 4.80 -25.81
CA PRO A 132 10.21 4.46 -26.67
C PRO A 132 9.86 5.67 -27.51
N GLU A 133 9.91 5.47 -28.79
CA GLU A 133 9.50 6.52 -29.69
C GLU A 133 8.02 6.78 -29.49
N GLY A 134 7.68 8.03 -29.59
CA GLY A 134 6.30 8.35 -29.52
C GLY A 134 5.82 8.82 -28.16
N GLY A 135 6.71 8.93 -27.21
CA GLY A 135 6.42 9.63 -25.97
C GLY A 135 4.97 9.77 -25.59
N GLU A 136 4.16 8.89 -26.07
CA GLU A 136 2.80 8.92 -25.63
C GLU A 136 2.84 8.74 -24.14
N ALA A 137 2.50 9.81 -23.47
CA ALA A 137 2.32 9.78 -22.06
C ALA A 137 1.41 8.60 -21.81
N ARG A 138 2.01 7.55 -21.31
CA ARG A 138 1.22 6.41 -20.90
C ARG A 138 0.33 6.92 -19.81
N GLU A 139 -0.91 7.10 -20.13
CA GLU A 139 -1.86 7.50 -19.13
C GLU A 139 -1.87 6.47 -18.05
N ARG A 140 -1.55 6.91 -16.85
CA ARG A 140 -1.64 6.06 -15.71
C ARG A 140 -3.12 5.79 -15.44
N PRO A 141 -3.41 4.59 -14.97
CA PRO A 141 -4.78 4.34 -14.56
C PRO A 141 -5.24 5.41 -13.57
N THR A 142 -6.43 5.90 -13.78
CA THR A 142 -6.96 6.99 -12.99
C THR A 142 -7.82 6.53 -11.82
N PHE A 143 -7.76 5.28 -11.45
CA PHE A 143 -8.63 4.80 -10.39
C PHE A 143 -8.19 5.25 -9.00
N TYR A 144 -7.17 6.03 -8.88
CA TYR A 144 -6.66 6.43 -7.57
C TYR A 144 -6.94 7.88 -7.23
N HIS A 145 -7.81 8.47 -7.93
CA HIS A 145 -8.18 9.86 -7.66
C HIS A 145 -9.30 9.96 -6.67
#